data_a7282a5cb21a17f2f7f882e0188efacf
#
_entry.id   a7282a5cb21a17f2f7f882e0188efacf
#
_cell.length_a   1.000
_cell.length_b   1.000
_cell.length_c   1.000
_cell.angle_alpha   90.00
_cell.angle_beta   90.00
_cell.angle_gamma   90.00
#
_symmetry.space_group_name_H-M   'P 1'
#
loop_
_entity.id
_entity.type
_entity.pdbx_description
1 polymer ?
#
loop_
_entity_poly.entity_id
_entity_poly.type
_entity_poly.pdbx_seq_one_letter_code
_entity_poly.pdbx_strand_id
1 'polypeptide(L)'
;PYTTLFRSAQGKSYTRVVAIGPMIMMKFVCLLTKEMNIPTIVSMNPIMVDGTGMCGACRLKVGDEIKFACVDGPEFDGHLVDFDQAMKRQIMYKTEEGRAKLRFEEGETHHGGCGQCH
;
A
#
# COMPACT_ATOMS: atom_id res chain seq x y z
N PRO A 1 16.71 -0.05 0.81
CA PRO A 1 16.44 -1.05 -0.25
C PRO A 1 17.43 -0.98 -1.40
N TYR A 2 17.78 0.22 -1.88
CA TYR A 2 18.80 0.38 -2.93
C TYR A 2 20.14 -0.22 -2.56
N THR A 3 20.55 -0.10 -1.30
CA THR A 3 21.81 -0.64 -0.80
C THR A 3 21.85 -2.16 -0.90
N THR A 4 20.73 -2.83 -0.61
CA THR A 4 20.63 -4.30 -0.68
C THR A 4 20.71 -4.80 -2.11
N LEU A 5 19.99 -4.15 -3.04
CA LEU A 5 20.02 -4.49 -4.46
C LEU A 5 21.40 -4.23 -5.07
N PHE A 6 22.02 -3.12 -4.73
CA PHE A 6 23.38 -2.79 -5.16
C PHE A 6 24.41 -3.82 -4.64
N ARG A 7 24.30 -4.24 -3.40
CA ARG A 7 25.16 -5.29 -2.82
C ARG A 7 24.96 -6.65 -3.47
N SER A 8 23.71 -7.00 -3.86
CA SER A 8 23.45 -8.22 -4.63
C SER A 8 24.11 -8.19 -5.99
N ALA A 9 24.08 -7.04 -6.68
CA ALA A 9 24.78 -6.84 -7.95
C ALA A 9 26.31 -6.97 -7.82
N GLN A 10 26.87 -6.72 -6.63
CA GLN A 10 28.28 -6.91 -6.31
C GLN A 10 28.67 -8.35 -5.95
N GLY A 11 27.80 -9.33 -6.17
CA GLY A 11 28.06 -10.76 -5.92
C GLY A 11 27.73 -11.26 -4.52
N LYS A 12 27.05 -10.45 -3.69
CA LYS A 12 26.51 -10.91 -2.41
C LYS A 12 25.18 -11.61 -2.62
N SER A 13 25.02 -12.81 -2.04
CA SER A 13 23.79 -13.60 -2.10
C SER A 13 22.89 -13.28 -0.92
N TYR A 14 21.61 -13.02 -1.19
CA TYR A 14 20.57 -12.83 -0.19
C TYR A 14 19.47 -13.87 -0.39
N THR A 15 18.92 -14.38 0.70
CA THR A 15 17.89 -15.42 0.69
C THR A 15 16.47 -14.86 0.62
N ARG A 16 16.28 -13.62 1.06
CA ARG A 16 14.97 -12.95 1.11
C ARG A 16 15.14 -11.44 1.12
N VAL A 17 14.20 -10.75 0.49
CA VAL A 17 14.08 -9.29 0.54
C VAL A 17 12.75 -8.92 1.18
N VAL A 18 12.77 -7.92 2.04
CA VAL A 18 11.56 -7.30 2.60
C VAL A 18 11.55 -5.85 2.17
N ALA A 19 10.46 -5.42 1.55
CA ALA A 19 10.29 -4.06 1.06
C ALA A 19 9.10 -3.39 1.75
N ILE A 20 9.36 -2.24 2.34
CA ILE A 20 8.36 -1.42 3.04
C ILE A 20 8.55 0.03 2.59
N GLY A 21 7.51 0.65 2.08
CA GLY A 21 7.57 2.04 1.63
C GLY A 21 6.50 2.39 0.59
N PRO A 22 6.71 3.43 -0.21
CA PRO A 22 5.78 3.79 -1.28
C PRO A 22 5.53 2.64 -2.25
N MET A 23 4.29 2.49 -2.71
CA MET A 23 3.94 1.36 -3.59
C MET A 23 4.76 1.30 -4.86
N ILE A 24 5.09 2.45 -5.43
CA ILE A 24 5.93 2.52 -6.64
C ILE A 24 7.34 1.95 -6.38
N MET A 25 7.91 2.25 -5.22
CA MET A 25 9.20 1.71 -4.82
C MET A 25 9.15 0.19 -4.64
N MET A 26 8.13 -0.31 -3.94
CA MET A 26 7.94 -1.74 -3.73
C MET A 26 7.75 -2.48 -5.06
N LYS A 27 7.02 -1.88 -6.02
CA LYS A 27 6.87 -2.42 -7.37
C LYS A 27 8.21 -2.61 -8.05
N PHE A 28 9.06 -1.60 -8.06
CA PHE A 28 10.39 -1.68 -8.69
C PHE A 28 11.31 -2.68 -7.98
N VAL A 29 11.29 -2.72 -6.66
CA VAL A 29 12.04 -3.72 -5.89
C VAL A 29 11.61 -5.14 -6.28
N CYS A 30 10.31 -5.40 -6.40
CA CYS A 30 9.80 -6.71 -6.78
C CYS A 30 10.17 -7.09 -8.21
N LEU A 31 10.17 -6.15 -9.15
CA LEU A 31 10.62 -6.41 -10.52
C LEU A 31 12.09 -6.82 -10.55
N LEU A 32 12.96 -6.11 -9.83
CA LEU A 32 14.38 -6.41 -9.74
C LEU A 32 14.65 -7.75 -9.05
N THR A 33 13.99 -8.02 -7.94
CA THR A 33 14.18 -9.28 -7.20
C THR A 33 13.61 -10.48 -7.95
N LYS A 34 12.58 -10.28 -8.79
CA LYS A 34 12.06 -11.33 -9.66
C LYS A 34 13.08 -11.76 -10.71
N GLU A 35 13.81 -10.81 -11.31
CA GLU A 35 14.91 -11.09 -12.23
C GLU A 35 16.04 -11.85 -11.53
N MET A 36 16.28 -11.57 -10.25
CA MET A 36 17.32 -12.22 -9.43
C MET A 36 16.85 -13.51 -8.77
N ASN A 37 15.59 -13.94 -8.96
CA ASN A 37 14.97 -15.09 -8.32
C ASN A 37 15.06 -15.08 -6.78
N ILE A 38 14.94 -13.91 -6.16
CA ILE A 38 14.96 -13.76 -4.71
C ILE A 38 13.52 -13.61 -4.20
N PRO A 39 13.05 -14.43 -3.23
CA PRO A 39 11.75 -14.25 -2.60
C PRO A 39 11.65 -12.87 -1.95
N THR A 40 10.57 -12.15 -2.23
CA THR A 40 10.35 -10.79 -1.76
C THR A 40 9.02 -10.68 -1.04
N ILE A 41 9.06 -10.15 0.19
CA ILE A 41 7.87 -9.82 0.98
C ILE A 41 7.70 -8.31 0.95
N VAL A 42 6.48 -7.86 0.66
CA VAL A 42 6.11 -6.45 0.71
C VAL A 42 5.10 -6.20 1.81
N SER A 43 5.24 -5.10 2.52
CA SER A 43 4.22 -4.62 3.46
C SER A 43 3.34 -3.60 2.77
N MET A 44 2.12 -4.01 2.43
CA MET A 44 1.18 -3.19 1.69
C MET A 44 0.55 -2.13 2.60
N ASN A 45 0.36 -0.94 2.04
CA ASN A 45 -0.20 0.23 2.73
C ASN A 45 -1.41 0.83 1.99
N PRO A 46 -2.44 0.04 1.68
CA PRO A 46 -3.65 0.56 1.07
C PRO A 46 -4.46 1.38 2.07
N ILE A 47 -5.48 2.08 1.56
CA ILE A 47 -6.46 2.74 2.42
C ILE A 47 -7.21 1.70 3.24
N MET A 48 -7.22 1.86 4.56
CA MET A 48 -7.95 1.02 5.49
C MET A 48 -8.98 1.86 6.24
N VAL A 49 -10.22 1.39 6.31
CA VAL A 49 -11.32 2.12 6.94
C VAL A 49 -11.76 1.43 8.22
N ASP A 50 -12.31 0.20 8.16
CA ASP A 50 -12.80 -0.48 9.36
C ASP A 50 -11.80 -1.46 9.99
N GLY A 51 -10.90 -2.02 9.22
CA GLY A 51 -9.89 -2.97 9.70
C GLY A 51 -10.41 -4.38 10.03
N THR A 52 -11.65 -4.69 9.72
CA THR A 52 -12.27 -5.99 10.05
C THR A 52 -12.47 -6.91 8.86
N GLY A 53 -12.16 -6.43 7.65
CA GLY A 53 -12.39 -7.16 6.41
C GLY A 53 -13.80 -7.01 5.82
N MET A 54 -14.67 -6.19 6.41
CA MET A 54 -16.04 -6.01 5.96
C MET A 54 -16.20 -4.95 4.88
N CYS A 55 -15.49 -3.81 4.97
CA CYS A 55 -15.67 -2.70 4.05
C CYS A 55 -14.98 -2.91 2.69
N GLY A 56 -13.97 -3.75 2.61
CA GLY A 56 -13.21 -4.01 1.39
C GLY A 56 -12.37 -2.85 0.86
N ALA A 57 -12.18 -1.80 1.63
CA ALA A 57 -11.39 -0.63 1.21
C ALA A 57 -9.91 -0.99 0.93
N CYS A 58 -9.34 -1.87 1.74
CA CYS A 58 -7.96 -2.32 1.65
C CYS A 58 -7.75 -3.54 0.75
N ARG A 59 -8.72 -3.88 -0.08
CA ARG A 59 -8.59 -5.05 -0.97
C ARG A 59 -7.50 -4.86 -2.01
N LEU A 60 -6.81 -5.93 -2.29
CA LEU A 60 -5.80 -6.00 -3.32
C LEU A 60 -5.79 -7.39 -3.98
N LYS A 61 -5.26 -7.44 -5.19
CA LYS A 61 -5.11 -8.70 -5.91
C LYS A 61 -3.73 -9.28 -5.64
N VAL A 62 -3.72 -10.51 -5.13
CA VAL A 62 -2.50 -11.28 -4.86
C VAL A 62 -2.61 -12.60 -5.63
N GLY A 63 -1.84 -12.76 -6.71
CA GLY A 63 -2.02 -13.85 -7.65
C GLY A 63 -3.40 -13.77 -8.29
N ASP A 64 -4.19 -14.84 -8.19
CA ASP A 64 -5.56 -14.90 -8.70
C ASP A 64 -6.63 -14.63 -7.63
N GLU A 65 -6.22 -14.32 -6.40
CA GLU A 65 -7.12 -14.12 -5.27
C GLU A 65 -7.22 -12.65 -4.88
N ILE A 66 -8.38 -12.27 -4.35
CA ILE A 66 -8.58 -10.98 -3.70
C ILE A 66 -8.32 -11.15 -2.20
N LYS A 67 -7.40 -10.35 -1.67
CA LYS A 67 -7.03 -10.33 -0.25
C LYS A 67 -7.34 -8.95 0.36
N PHE A 68 -7.55 -8.94 1.67
CA PHE A 68 -7.75 -7.71 2.44
C PHE A 68 -6.52 -7.48 3.33
N ALA A 69 -5.82 -6.36 3.12
CA ALA A 69 -4.58 -6.09 3.85
C ALA A 69 -4.77 -6.02 5.36
N CYS A 70 -5.94 -5.61 5.84
CA CYS A 70 -6.22 -5.49 7.28
C CYS A 70 -6.33 -6.84 8.00
N VAL A 71 -6.83 -7.89 7.34
CA VAL A 71 -7.05 -9.22 7.94
C VAL A 71 -6.16 -10.30 7.38
N ASP A 72 -5.77 -10.22 6.11
CA ASP A 72 -4.92 -11.22 5.43
C ASP A 72 -3.43 -10.82 5.41
N GLY A 73 -3.13 -9.55 5.63
CA GLY A 73 -1.79 -9.01 5.59
C GLY A 73 -1.42 -8.24 6.86
N PRO A 74 -0.67 -7.16 6.75
CA PRO A 74 -0.32 -6.38 5.53
C PRO A 74 0.79 -6.95 4.65
N GLU A 75 1.44 -8.01 5.09
CA GLU A 75 2.58 -8.61 4.40
C GLU A 75 2.13 -9.64 3.38
N PHE A 76 2.60 -9.50 2.14
CA PHE A 76 2.29 -10.39 1.03
C PHE A 76 3.52 -10.71 0.20
N ASP A 77 3.44 -11.78 -0.61
CA ASP A 77 4.46 -12.08 -1.61
C ASP A 77 4.44 -10.99 -2.69
N GLY A 78 5.53 -10.23 -2.77
CA GLY A 78 5.64 -9.11 -3.69
C GLY A 78 5.60 -9.49 -5.17
N HIS A 79 5.93 -10.72 -5.51
CA HIS A 79 5.87 -11.20 -6.89
C HIS A 79 4.44 -11.53 -7.35
N LEU A 80 3.51 -11.71 -6.42
CA LEU A 80 2.11 -12.02 -6.70
C LEU A 80 1.19 -10.80 -6.64
N VAL A 81 1.62 -9.73 -5.98
CA VAL A 81 0.80 -8.52 -5.80
C VAL A 81 0.66 -7.74 -7.11
N ASP A 82 -0.57 -7.39 -7.46
CA ASP A 82 -0.87 -6.46 -8.55
C ASP A 82 -0.73 -5.01 -8.06
N PHE A 83 0.46 -4.45 -8.21
CA PHE A 83 0.77 -3.09 -7.78
C PHE A 83 0.03 -2.02 -8.59
N ASP A 84 -0.27 -2.27 -9.87
CA ASP A 84 -0.97 -1.30 -10.71
C ASP A 84 -2.40 -1.10 -10.23
N GLN A 85 -3.09 -2.19 -9.89
CA GLN A 85 -4.41 -2.13 -9.28
C GLN A 85 -4.36 -1.44 -7.91
N ALA A 86 -3.39 -1.80 -7.07
CA ALA A 86 -3.22 -1.23 -5.74
C ALA A 86 -2.97 0.28 -5.79
N MET A 87 -2.11 0.75 -6.72
CA MET A 87 -1.85 2.17 -6.91
C MET A 87 -3.09 2.94 -7.40
N LYS A 88 -3.87 2.37 -8.31
CA LYS A 88 -5.14 2.97 -8.74
C LYS A 88 -6.12 3.14 -7.58
N ARG A 89 -6.16 2.19 -6.67
CA ARG A 89 -7.01 2.29 -5.49
C ARG A 89 -6.53 3.31 -4.47
N GLN A 90 -5.24 3.57 -4.37
CA GLN A 90 -4.71 4.60 -3.46
C GLN A 90 -5.18 6.02 -3.79
N ILE A 91 -5.51 6.29 -5.04
CA ILE A 91 -5.96 7.63 -5.44
C ILE A 91 -7.48 7.81 -5.36
N MET A 92 -8.20 6.80 -4.89
CA MET A 92 -9.67 6.75 -4.90
C MET A 92 -10.33 7.94 -4.18
N TYR A 93 -9.74 8.42 -3.08
CA TYR A 93 -10.27 9.54 -2.28
C TYR A 93 -9.47 10.84 -2.41
N LYS A 94 -8.56 10.91 -3.38
CA LYS A 94 -7.64 12.05 -3.49
C LYS A 94 -8.34 13.39 -3.73
N THR A 95 -9.46 13.38 -4.43
CA THR A 95 -10.28 14.57 -4.66
C THR A 95 -10.95 15.05 -3.38
N GLU A 96 -11.50 14.13 -2.60
CA GLU A 96 -12.14 14.40 -1.32
C GLU A 96 -11.14 14.89 -0.28
N GLU A 97 -9.97 14.26 -0.23
CA GLU A 97 -8.86 14.68 0.63
C GLU A 97 -8.39 16.11 0.27
N GLY A 98 -8.25 16.41 -1.02
CA GLY A 98 -7.89 17.76 -1.49
C GLY A 98 -8.91 18.80 -1.09
N ARG A 99 -10.20 18.51 -1.24
CA ARG A 99 -11.29 19.41 -0.80
C ARG A 99 -11.30 19.60 0.70
N ALA A 100 -11.11 18.55 1.46
CA ALA A 100 -11.05 18.61 2.93
C ALA A 100 -9.86 19.47 3.40
N LYS A 101 -8.70 19.31 2.76
CA LYS A 101 -7.51 20.10 3.03
C LYS A 101 -7.74 21.58 2.75
N LEU A 102 -8.31 21.92 1.59
CA LEU A 102 -8.63 23.30 1.23
C LEU A 102 -9.57 23.95 2.27
N ARG A 103 -10.65 23.26 2.67
CA ARG A 103 -11.57 23.76 3.71
C ARG A 103 -10.86 23.99 5.04
N PHE A 104 -9.96 23.10 5.41
CA PHE A 104 -9.17 23.24 6.63
C PHE A 104 -8.24 24.46 6.56
N GLU A 105 -7.57 24.68 5.42
CA GLU A 105 -6.68 25.83 5.20
C GLU A 105 -7.45 27.15 5.13
N GLU A 106 -8.68 27.15 4.60
CA GLU A 106 -9.57 28.31 4.55
C GLU A 106 -10.25 28.62 5.89
N GLY A 107 -10.03 27.79 6.92
CA GLY A 107 -10.58 27.97 8.25
C GLY A 107 -12.04 27.53 8.41
N GLU A 108 -12.62 26.89 7.41
CA GLU A 108 -13.91 26.23 7.49
C GLU A 108 -13.77 24.89 8.22
N THR A 109 -13.58 24.95 9.53
CA THR A 109 -13.66 23.75 10.35
C THR A 109 -15.12 23.32 10.44
N HIS A 110 -15.48 22.24 9.80
CA HIS A 110 -16.71 21.55 10.12
C HIS A 110 -16.59 21.05 11.56
N HIS A 111 -17.09 21.82 12.49
CA HIS A 111 -17.46 21.28 13.78
C HIS A 111 -18.63 20.33 13.52
N GLY A 112 -18.30 19.06 13.24
CA GLY A 112 -19.27 17.98 13.24
C GLY A 112 -19.80 17.76 14.65
N GLY A 113 -20.36 18.81 15.22
CA GLY A 113 -21.21 18.65 16.37
C GLY A 113 -22.54 18.12 15.89
N CYS A 114 -22.99 17.03 16.44
CA CYS A 114 -24.42 16.69 16.50
C CYS A 114 -25.12 17.82 17.25
N GLY A 115 -25.13 19.03 16.69
CA GLY A 115 -25.71 20.20 17.32
C GLY A 115 -27.21 20.28 17.25
N GLN A 116 -27.91 19.19 16.94
CA GLN A 116 -29.37 19.14 16.83
C GLN A 116 -29.98 17.87 17.38
N CYS A 117 -29.41 17.27 18.39
CA CYS A 117 -30.16 16.42 19.28
C CYS A 117 -30.77 17.28 20.39
N HIS A 118 -31.85 17.91 20.07
CA HIS A 118 -32.75 18.47 21.06
C HIS A 118 -33.85 17.50 21.38
#